data_d1b0ef4d211234fbd5790a52758ce839
#
_entry.id   d1b0ef4d211234fbd5790a52758ce839
#
_cell.length_a   1.000
_cell.length_b   1.000
_cell.length_c   1.000
_cell.angle_alpha   90.00
_cell.angle_beta   90.00
_cell.angle_gamma   90.00
#
_symmetry.space_group_name_H-M   'P 1'
#
loop_
_entity.id
_entity.type
_entity.pdbx_description
1 polymer ?
#
loop_
_entity_poly.entity_id
_entity_poly.type
_entity_poly.pdbx_seq_one_letter_code
_entity_poly.pdbx_strand_id
1 'polypeptide(L)'
;MIKDIPQEKVTNVAIAVVQEGEDWNVYLVNLKDTPLENVLVSSKGYITHENGSQTKTSELRHALGNVPPKSYAKIEPIIENVFGLHNQYWVTYFSDNQLLDKKYIFLAETIKEENFVKIPILNKRGVMIL
;
A
#
# COMPACT_ATOMS: atom_id res chain seq x y z
N MET A 1 11.69 -23.41 -27.22
CA MET A 1 10.70 -22.99 -26.25
C MET A 1 11.27 -21.86 -25.38
N ILE A 2 10.50 -20.86 -25.23
CA ILE A 2 10.91 -19.78 -24.33
C ILE A 2 10.81 -20.28 -22.91
N LYS A 3 11.92 -20.30 -22.25
CA LYS A 3 11.96 -20.63 -20.85
C LYS A 3 11.42 -19.45 -20.04
N ASP A 4 11.26 -19.71 -18.78
CA ASP A 4 10.82 -18.71 -17.83
C ASP A 4 11.67 -17.46 -17.93
N ILE A 5 11.14 -16.46 -18.58
CA ILE A 5 11.76 -15.14 -18.53
C ILE A 5 11.50 -14.63 -17.13
N PRO A 6 12.55 -14.37 -16.36
CA PRO A 6 12.35 -13.85 -15.00
C PRO A 6 11.56 -12.55 -15.08
N GLN A 7 10.39 -12.54 -14.49
CA GLN A 7 9.64 -11.29 -14.32
C GLN A 7 10.25 -10.52 -13.19
N GLU A 8 10.48 -9.25 -13.42
CA GLU A 8 10.92 -8.38 -12.36
C GLU A 8 9.80 -8.26 -11.31
N LYS A 9 10.17 -8.36 -10.06
CA LYS A 9 9.22 -8.23 -8.94
C LYS A 9 9.32 -6.84 -8.34
N VAL A 10 8.21 -6.39 -7.76
CA VAL A 10 8.22 -5.17 -6.97
C VAL A 10 9.09 -5.39 -5.74
N THR A 11 10.13 -4.57 -5.58
CA THR A 11 11.00 -4.57 -4.42
C THR A 11 11.18 -3.13 -3.92
N ASN A 12 11.37 -2.98 -2.63
CA ASN A 12 11.67 -1.68 -2.02
C ASN A 12 10.62 -0.60 -2.30
N VAL A 13 9.38 -1.02 -2.44
CA VAL A 13 8.22 -0.14 -2.49
C VAL A 13 7.26 -0.60 -1.38
N ALA A 14 6.94 0.29 -0.47
CA ALA A 14 6.16 -0.04 0.71
C ALA A 14 4.85 0.74 0.74
N ILE A 15 3.87 0.18 1.45
CA ILE A 15 2.66 0.90 1.85
C ILE A 15 2.71 1.05 3.37
N ALA A 16 2.48 2.27 3.85
CA ALA A 16 2.50 2.58 5.27
C ALA A 16 1.21 3.25 5.71
N VAL A 17 0.69 2.83 6.85
CA VAL A 17 -0.43 3.48 7.52
C VAL A 17 0.13 4.19 8.74
N VAL A 18 -0.02 5.50 8.76
CA VAL A 18 0.62 6.38 9.74
C VAL A 18 -0.43 7.14 10.51
N GLN A 19 -0.28 7.20 11.83
CA GLN A 19 -1.10 8.06 12.66
C GLN A 19 -0.46 9.44 12.75
N GLU A 20 -1.23 10.45 12.38
CA GLU A 20 -0.77 11.83 12.38
C GLU A 20 -1.75 12.68 13.21
N GLY A 21 -1.43 12.83 14.50
CA GLY A 21 -2.37 13.42 15.45
C GLY A 21 -3.54 12.48 15.67
N GLU A 22 -4.75 12.97 15.42
CA GLU A 22 -5.97 12.16 15.51
C GLU A 22 -6.31 11.47 14.18
N ASP A 23 -5.61 11.84 13.11
CA ASP A 23 -5.88 11.33 11.78
C ASP A 23 -4.96 10.15 11.45
N TRP A 24 -5.43 9.32 10.53
CA TRP A 24 -4.65 8.24 9.97
C TRP A 24 -4.56 8.43 8.46
N ASN A 25 -3.36 8.25 7.91
CA ASN A 25 -3.12 8.43 6.48
C ASN A 25 -2.32 7.27 5.93
N VAL A 26 -2.57 6.95 4.67
CA VAL A 26 -1.87 5.87 3.96
C VAL A 26 -0.95 6.47 2.92
N TYR A 27 0.30 6.01 2.93
CA TYR A 27 1.35 6.50 2.04
C TYR A 27 1.95 5.35 1.24
N LEU A 28 2.32 5.66 0.01
CA LEU A 28 3.25 4.83 -0.74
C LEU A 28 4.65 5.37 -0.50
N VAL A 29 5.59 4.50 -0.16
CA VAL A 29 6.97 4.88 0.12
C VAL A 29 7.88 4.21 -0.89
N ASN A 30 8.56 5.02 -1.70
CA ASN A 30 9.54 4.53 -2.67
C ASN A 30 10.93 4.53 -2.04
N LEU A 31 11.40 3.34 -1.66
CA LEU A 31 12.73 3.16 -1.08
C LEU A 31 13.81 2.88 -2.12
N LYS A 32 13.44 2.88 -3.39
CA LYS A 32 14.37 2.62 -4.50
C LYS A 32 15.20 3.85 -4.85
N ASP A 33 16.27 3.61 -5.56
CA ASP A 33 17.10 4.69 -6.13
C ASP A 33 16.59 5.13 -7.51
N THR A 34 15.49 4.57 -7.96
CA THR A 34 14.86 4.89 -9.25
C THR A 34 13.42 5.35 -9.04
N PRO A 35 12.89 6.19 -9.94
CA PRO A 35 11.51 6.66 -9.81
C PRO A 35 10.49 5.56 -10.13
N LEU A 36 9.30 5.72 -9.58
CA LEU A 36 8.12 4.97 -10.00
C LEU A 36 7.31 5.88 -10.93
N GLU A 37 6.96 5.38 -12.10
CA GLU A 37 6.27 6.19 -13.11
C GLU A 37 4.80 5.80 -13.24
N ASN A 38 3.93 6.78 -13.37
CA ASN A 38 2.50 6.59 -13.57
C ASN A 38 1.88 5.63 -12.55
N VAL A 39 2.09 5.95 -11.27
CA VAL A 39 1.63 5.10 -10.16
C VAL A 39 0.13 5.19 -10.02
N LEU A 40 -0.51 4.02 -10.02
CA LEU A 40 -1.94 3.87 -9.74
C LEU A 40 -2.09 2.97 -8.52
N VAL A 41 -3.01 3.33 -7.64
CA VAL A 41 -3.33 2.52 -6.46
C VAL A 41 -4.82 2.35 -6.36
N SER A 42 -5.28 1.11 -6.24
CA SER A 42 -6.67 0.85 -5.87
C SER A 42 -6.73 0.33 -4.44
N SER A 43 -7.72 0.79 -3.69
CA SER A 43 -7.89 0.41 -2.30
C SER A 43 -9.28 -0.12 -2.04
N LYS A 44 -9.39 -1.10 -1.15
CA LYS A 44 -10.67 -1.63 -0.67
C LYS A 44 -10.47 -2.33 0.65
N GLY A 45 -11.54 -2.34 1.46
CA GLY A 45 -11.60 -3.14 2.67
C GLY A 45 -12.59 -4.28 2.50
N TYR A 46 -12.33 -5.42 3.12
CA TYR A 46 -13.24 -6.57 3.06
C TYR A 46 -12.99 -7.52 4.22
N ILE A 47 -14.01 -8.30 4.54
CA ILE A 47 -13.88 -9.42 5.47
C ILE A 47 -14.95 -10.46 5.14
N THR A 48 -14.58 -11.74 5.27
CA THR A 48 -15.51 -12.85 5.11
C THR A 48 -15.91 -13.34 6.49
N HIS A 49 -17.22 -13.38 6.75
CA HIS A 49 -17.76 -13.83 8.02
C HIS A 49 -17.90 -15.36 8.05
N GLU A 50 -18.07 -15.92 9.25
CA GLU A 50 -18.20 -17.38 9.44
C GLU A 50 -19.32 -17.99 8.60
N ASN A 51 -20.41 -17.26 8.38
CA ASN A 51 -21.54 -17.74 7.58
C ASN A 51 -21.32 -17.63 6.07
N GLY A 52 -20.11 -17.22 5.64
CA GLY A 52 -19.77 -17.06 4.23
C GLY A 52 -20.15 -15.72 3.63
N SER A 53 -20.88 -14.86 4.34
CA SER A 53 -21.18 -13.51 3.86
C SER A 53 -19.93 -12.63 3.93
N GLN A 54 -19.91 -11.59 3.11
CA GLN A 54 -18.79 -10.63 3.08
C GLN A 54 -19.28 -9.22 3.38
N THR A 55 -18.44 -8.50 4.12
CA THR A 55 -18.55 -7.04 4.23
C THR A 55 -17.47 -6.45 3.35
N LYS A 56 -17.83 -5.49 2.51
CA LYS A 56 -16.89 -4.81 1.60
C LYS A 56 -17.11 -3.31 1.63
N THR A 57 -16.02 -2.57 1.50
CA THR A 57 -16.10 -1.14 1.23
C THR A 57 -16.17 -0.90 -0.28
N SER A 58 -16.42 0.34 -0.66
CA SER A 58 -16.22 0.77 -2.04
C SER A 58 -14.74 0.63 -2.40
N GLU A 59 -14.47 0.35 -3.67
CA GLU A 59 -13.11 0.39 -4.19
C GLU A 59 -12.80 1.81 -4.64
N LEU A 60 -11.69 2.35 -4.14
CA LEU A 60 -11.22 3.68 -4.51
C LEU A 60 -9.97 3.55 -5.38
N ARG A 61 -9.81 4.47 -6.31
CA ARG A 61 -8.67 4.51 -7.23
C ARG A 61 -7.98 5.85 -7.15
N HIS A 62 -6.66 5.82 -7.07
CA HIS A 62 -5.82 7.01 -6.95
C HIS A 62 -4.73 6.98 -7.99
N ALA A 63 -4.59 8.08 -8.74
CA ALA A 63 -3.47 8.28 -9.64
C ALA A 63 -2.45 9.18 -8.91
N LEU A 64 -1.30 8.62 -8.58
CA LEU A 64 -0.28 9.35 -7.84
C LEU A 64 0.74 10.05 -8.76
N GLY A 65 0.72 9.73 -10.06
CA GLY A 65 1.71 10.22 -10.99
C GLY A 65 3.08 9.59 -10.73
N ASN A 66 4.12 10.36 -10.87
CA ASN A 66 5.48 9.87 -10.66
C ASN A 66 5.90 10.08 -9.21
N VAL A 67 6.51 9.06 -8.62
CA VAL A 67 7.07 9.14 -7.26
C VAL A 67 8.58 9.04 -7.38
N PRO A 68 9.31 10.13 -7.06
CA PRO A 68 10.78 10.14 -7.19
C PRO A 68 11.46 9.09 -6.33
N PRO A 69 12.76 8.82 -6.61
CA PRO A 69 13.55 7.94 -5.74
C PRO A 69 13.57 8.45 -4.29
N LYS A 70 13.56 7.54 -3.33
CA LYS A 70 13.64 7.89 -1.90
C LYS A 70 12.63 8.94 -1.49
N SER A 71 11.39 8.77 -1.95
CA SER A 71 10.32 9.71 -1.71
C SER A 71 9.02 8.97 -1.38
N TYR A 72 7.98 9.71 -1.10
CA TYR A 72 6.69 9.16 -0.75
C TYR A 72 5.55 9.97 -1.37
N ALA A 73 4.38 9.37 -1.40
CA ALA A 73 3.17 10.05 -1.85
C ALA A 73 1.99 9.58 -0.99
N LYS A 74 1.15 10.51 -0.59
CA LYS A 74 -0.06 10.18 0.15
C LYS A 74 -1.08 9.55 -0.78
N ILE A 75 -1.64 8.43 -0.36
CA ILE A 75 -2.69 7.74 -1.12
C ILE A 75 -4.06 8.24 -0.71
N GLU A 76 -4.38 8.13 0.58
CA GLU A 76 -5.70 8.49 1.11
C GLU A 76 -5.67 8.57 2.63
N PRO A 77 -6.62 9.29 3.24
CA PRO A 77 -6.88 9.12 4.66
C PRO A 77 -7.58 7.78 4.90
N ILE A 78 -7.47 7.25 6.09
CA ILE A 78 -8.16 6.03 6.50
C ILE A 78 -8.71 6.22 7.90
N ILE A 79 -9.87 5.66 8.18
CA ILE A 79 -10.53 5.79 9.48
C ILE A 79 -10.50 4.48 10.26
N GLU A 80 -10.50 4.57 11.57
CA GLU A 80 -10.41 3.39 12.44
C GLU A 80 -11.54 2.39 12.24
N ASN A 81 -12.70 2.85 11.79
CA ASN A 81 -13.85 2.00 11.53
C ASN A 81 -13.56 0.85 10.57
N VAL A 82 -12.58 1.01 9.68
CA VAL A 82 -12.23 -0.04 8.71
C VAL A 82 -11.05 -0.90 9.15
N PHE A 83 -10.48 -0.65 10.33
CA PHE A 83 -9.34 -1.44 10.81
C PHE A 83 -9.73 -2.88 11.18
N GLY A 84 -11.00 -3.15 11.40
CA GLY A 84 -11.52 -4.51 11.57
C GLY A 84 -11.66 -5.29 10.27
N LEU A 85 -11.39 -4.68 9.14
CA LEU A 85 -11.41 -5.30 7.83
C LEU A 85 -9.98 -5.56 7.36
N HIS A 86 -9.83 -6.46 6.38
CA HIS A 86 -8.60 -6.51 5.61
C HIS A 86 -8.58 -5.31 4.68
N ASN A 87 -7.48 -4.56 4.66
CA ASN A 87 -7.35 -3.38 3.81
C ASN A 87 -6.31 -3.67 2.74
N GLN A 88 -6.78 -3.71 1.49
CA GLN A 88 -5.95 -4.04 0.35
C GLN A 88 -5.58 -2.80 -0.44
N TYR A 89 -4.31 -2.69 -0.79
CA TYR A 89 -3.78 -1.67 -1.68
C TYR A 89 -3.09 -2.36 -2.85
N TRP A 90 -3.67 -2.23 -4.01
CA TRP A 90 -3.10 -2.80 -5.24
C TRP A 90 -2.38 -1.68 -5.98
N VAL A 91 -1.06 -1.78 -6.02
CA VAL A 91 -0.17 -0.77 -6.61
C VAL A 91 0.29 -1.24 -7.98
N THR A 92 0.23 -0.35 -8.96
CA THR A 92 0.71 -0.59 -10.32
C THR A 92 1.56 0.60 -10.74
N TYR A 93 2.70 0.35 -11.35
CA TYR A 93 3.57 1.42 -11.83
C TYR A 93 4.48 0.93 -12.93
N PHE A 94 5.07 1.87 -13.68
CA PHE A 94 6.11 1.58 -14.66
C PHE A 94 7.48 1.85 -14.06
N SER A 95 8.43 0.98 -14.36
CA SER A 95 9.85 1.14 -14.05
C SER A 95 10.63 0.55 -15.21
N ASP A 96 11.53 1.34 -15.82
CA ASP A 96 12.31 0.91 -17.00
C ASP A 96 11.44 0.30 -18.10
N ASN A 97 10.32 0.96 -18.41
CA ASN A 97 9.36 0.54 -19.42
C ASN A 97 8.67 -0.80 -19.12
N GLN A 98 8.78 -1.30 -17.90
CA GLN A 98 8.08 -2.50 -17.46
C GLN A 98 6.93 -2.11 -16.53
N LEU A 99 5.79 -2.74 -16.76
CA LEU A 99 4.64 -2.60 -15.87
C LEU A 99 4.77 -3.60 -14.73
N LEU A 100 4.78 -3.11 -13.51
CA LEU A 100 4.88 -3.92 -12.30
C LEU A 100 3.65 -3.70 -11.43
N ASP A 101 3.25 -4.73 -10.70
CA ASP A 101 2.16 -4.60 -9.75
C ASP A 101 2.38 -5.44 -8.51
N LYS A 102 1.76 -5.02 -7.42
CA LYS A 102 1.78 -5.77 -6.17
C LYS A 102 0.57 -5.42 -5.33
N LYS A 103 0.00 -6.44 -4.69
CA LYS A 103 -1.06 -6.28 -3.70
C LYS A 103 -0.46 -6.28 -2.32
N TYR A 104 -0.80 -5.26 -1.53
CA TYR A 104 -0.42 -5.15 -0.13
C TYR A 104 -1.69 -5.30 0.69
N ILE A 105 -1.69 -6.22 1.64
CA ILE A 105 -2.88 -6.46 2.45
C ILE A 105 -2.53 -6.29 3.92
N PHE A 106 -3.16 -5.30 4.55
CA PHE A 106 -3.15 -5.16 6.00
C PHE A 106 -4.26 -6.02 6.54
N LEU A 107 -3.92 -7.12 7.20
CA LEU A 107 -4.90 -8.03 7.75
C LEU A 107 -5.73 -7.34 8.84
N ALA A 108 -6.96 -7.80 9.01
CA ALA A 108 -7.86 -7.26 10.02
C ALA A 108 -7.18 -7.18 11.39
N GLU A 109 -7.40 -6.08 12.10
CA GLU A 109 -6.90 -5.83 13.44
C GLU A 109 -5.37 -5.72 13.57
N THR A 110 -4.64 -5.49 12.46
CA THR A 110 -3.18 -5.33 12.51
C THR A 110 -2.71 -3.90 12.49
N ILE A 111 -3.58 -2.94 12.15
CA ILE A 111 -3.24 -1.52 12.17
C ILE A 111 -3.43 -1.04 13.61
N LYS A 112 -2.41 -1.19 14.41
CA LYS A 112 -2.43 -0.84 15.83
C LYS A 112 -1.02 -0.55 16.34
N GLU A 113 -0.93 0.19 17.43
CA GLU A 113 0.33 0.67 17.98
C GLU A 113 1.35 -0.42 18.23
N GLU A 114 0.90 -1.62 18.64
CA GLU A 114 1.79 -2.75 18.88
C GLU A 114 2.63 -3.12 17.65
N ASN A 115 2.14 -2.81 16.46
CA ASN A 115 2.79 -3.12 15.20
C ASN A 115 3.50 -1.91 14.58
N PHE A 116 3.60 -0.81 15.32
CA PHE A 116 4.25 0.40 14.81
C PHE A 116 5.75 0.20 14.68
N VAL A 117 6.27 0.69 13.56
CA VAL A 117 7.69 0.81 13.29
C VAL A 117 7.96 2.24 12.82
N LYS A 118 9.23 2.62 12.83
CA LYS A 118 9.63 3.90 12.22
C LYS A 118 9.60 3.74 10.70
N ILE A 119 8.78 4.53 10.03
CA ILE A 119 8.67 4.48 8.58
C ILE A 119 9.83 5.26 7.97
N PRO A 120 10.67 4.63 7.14
CA PRO A 120 11.76 5.34 6.47
C PRO A 120 11.22 6.49 5.61
N ILE A 121 12.01 7.53 5.43
CA ILE A 121 11.73 8.71 4.61
C ILE A 121 10.68 9.62 5.25
N LEU A 122 9.52 9.08 5.62
CA LEU A 122 8.48 9.82 6.35
C LEU A 122 8.93 10.20 7.75
N ASN A 123 9.78 9.38 8.37
CA ASN A 123 10.24 9.54 9.76
C ASN A 123 9.09 9.64 10.76
N LYS A 124 8.02 8.91 10.51
CA LYS A 124 6.85 8.81 11.37
C LYS A 124 6.65 7.35 11.76
N ARG A 125 5.90 7.12 12.81
CA ARG A 125 5.59 5.77 13.27
C ARG A 125 4.27 5.29 12.68
N GLY A 126 4.25 4.02 12.27
CA GLY A 126 3.06 3.43 11.72
C GLY A 126 3.26 1.95 11.41
N VAL A 127 2.33 1.39 10.68
CA VAL A 127 2.38 0.00 10.22
C VAL A 127 2.77 -0.01 8.75
N MET A 128 3.76 -0.81 8.39
CA MET A 128 4.29 -0.83 7.03
C MET A 128 4.36 -2.26 6.50
N ILE A 129 4.00 -2.41 5.24
CA ILE A 129 4.20 -3.64 4.46
C ILE A 129 5.14 -3.35 3.31
N LEU A 130 6.14 -4.18 3.21
CA LEU A 130 7.13 -4.07 2.15
C LEU A 130 6.93 -5.19 1.12
#